data_1c0672e6c5da416ee1d5836adfb1bc71
#
_entry.id   1c0672e6c5da416ee1d5836adfb1bc71
#
_cell.length_a   1.000
_cell.length_b   1.000
_cell.length_c   1.000
_cell.angle_alpha   90.00
_cell.angle_beta   90.00
_cell.angle_gamma   90.00
#
_symmetry.space_group_name_H-M   'P 1'
#
loop_
_entity.id
_entity.type
_entity.pdbx_description
1 polymer ?
#
loop_
_entity_poly.entity_id
_entity_poly.type
_entity_poly.pdbx_seq_one_letter_code
_entity_poly.pdbx_strand_id
1 'polypeptide(L)'
;GLKCYAVRDPLDLAVLAAALAGACGGFLWWNASPAKIFMGDTGSLLLGLVNAVLVIRFINTASLPGTVLQFSAAPAIGFAALFVPLMDTLRVTVVRVYQGRSPFDPDVNHIHHLLMKRGLSHMQITGLLGLFAIGFIAFAIFAQSMGINFVIAGLFLIGTGIAAYCKLMPQPLSKTAHIIDASPSARVNEPTIILKNISSKPELNN
;
A
#
# COMPACT_ATOMS: atom_id res chain seq x y z
N GLY A 1 34.08 -23.74 6.63
CA GLY A 1 33.13 -22.97 5.78
C GLY A 1 31.74 -23.29 6.23
N LEU A 2 30.99 -22.33 6.79
CA LEU A 2 29.55 -22.41 7.01
C LEU A 2 28.91 -22.71 5.66
N LYS A 3 28.50 -23.95 5.43
CA LYS A 3 27.53 -24.28 4.38
C LYS A 3 26.22 -23.63 4.81
N CYS A 4 25.99 -22.41 4.34
CA CYS A 4 24.69 -21.79 4.44
C CYS A 4 23.71 -22.74 3.75
N TYR A 5 22.87 -23.44 4.51
CA TYR A 5 21.73 -24.21 4.01
C TYR A 5 20.69 -23.20 3.53
N ALA A 6 21.05 -22.43 2.53
CA ALA A 6 20.13 -21.55 1.87
C ALA A 6 19.29 -22.39 0.91
N VAL A 7 17.97 -22.18 0.94
CA VAL A 7 17.00 -22.60 -0.06
C VAL A 7 17.69 -22.73 -1.44
N ARG A 8 18.14 -23.94 -1.77
CA ARG A 8 19.02 -24.18 -2.92
C ARG A 8 18.23 -24.63 -4.14
N ASP A 9 17.13 -25.34 -3.86
CA ASP A 9 16.32 -25.94 -4.91
C ASP A 9 15.12 -25.08 -5.26
N PRO A 10 14.70 -25.04 -6.54
CA PRO A 10 13.46 -24.37 -6.97
C PRO A 10 12.24 -24.84 -6.17
N LEU A 11 12.25 -26.10 -5.69
CA LEU A 11 11.18 -26.65 -4.87
C LEU A 11 11.09 -25.96 -3.50
N ASP A 12 12.23 -25.70 -2.83
CA ASP A 12 12.26 -25.01 -1.55
C ASP A 12 11.71 -23.59 -1.66
N LEU A 13 12.02 -22.91 -2.78
CA LEU A 13 11.49 -21.59 -3.08
C LEU A 13 9.97 -21.61 -3.27
N ALA A 14 9.47 -22.62 -4.00
CA ALA A 14 8.04 -22.80 -4.22
C ALA A 14 7.30 -23.10 -2.91
N VAL A 15 7.88 -23.96 -2.05
CA VAL A 15 7.31 -24.26 -0.72
C VAL A 15 7.27 -23.02 0.17
N LEU A 16 8.35 -22.22 0.20
CA LEU A 16 8.39 -20.98 0.97
C LEU A 16 7.36 -19.96 0.46
N ALA A 17 7.25 -19.83 -0.86
CA ALA A 17 6.26 -18.94 -1.47
C ALA A 17 4.81 -19.39 -1.18
N ALA A 18 4.54 -20.69 -1.27
CA ALA A 18 3.24 -21.27 -0.95
C ALA A 18 2.88 -21.10 0.54
N ALA A 19 3.85 -21.32 1.44
CA ALA A 19 3.67 -21.11 2.87
C ALA A 19 3.36 -19.63 3.19
N LEU A 20 4.09 -18.69 2.57
CA LEU A 20 3.83 -17.27 2.72
C LEU A 20 2.44 -16.90 2.18
N ALA A 21 2.07 -17.39 1.00
CA ALA A 21 0.75 -17.14 0.40
C ALA A 21 -0.37 -17.69 1.29
N GLY A 22 -0.20 -18.88 1.86
CA GLY A 22 -1.14 -19.46 2.82
C GLY A 22 -1.27 -18.65 4.10
N ALA A 23 -0.16 -18.20 4.66
CA ALA A 23 -0.13 -17.34 5.85
C ALA A 23 -0.83 -15.98 5.59
N CYS A 24 -0.54 -15.36 4.44
CA CYS A 24 -1.20 -14.11 4.03
C CYS A 24 -2.69 -14.31 3.78
N GLY A 25 -3.09 -15.43 3.18
CA GLY A 25 -4.51 -15.79 2.97
C GLY A 25 -5.26 -15.98 4.29
N GLY A 26 -4.66 -16.72 5.24
CA GLY A 26 -5.20 -16.88 6.59
C GLY A 26 -5.31 -15.55 7.33
N PHE A 27 -4.27 -14.72 7.28
CA PHE A 27 -4.32 -13.38 7.84
C PHE A 27 -5.44 -12.53 7.20
N LEU A 28 -5.55 -12.53 5.87
CA LEU A 28 -6.55 -11.76 5.15
C LEU A 28 -7.98 -12.14 5.54
N TRP A 29 -8.22 -13.43 5.78
CA TRP A 29 -9.52 -13.93 6.25
C TRP A 29 -9.97 -13.28 7.57
N TRP A 30 -9.03 -13.06 8.50
CA TRP A 30 -9.32 -12.43 9.79
C TRP A 30 -9.20 -10.91 9.78
N ASN A 31 -8.46 -10.35 8.83
CA ASN A 31 -8.29 -8.91 8.66
C ASN A 31 -9.34 -8.29 7.73
N ALA A 32 -10.10 -9.11 6.97
CA ALA A 32 -11.21 -8.63 6.16
C ALA A 32 -12.24 -7.89 7.03
N SER A 33 -12.84 -6.83 6.47
CA SER A 33 -13.75 -5.94 7.21
C SER A 33 -15.02 -6.67 7.69
N PRO A 34 -15.39 -6.57 8.98
CA PRO A 34 -14.72 -5.84 10.07
C PRO A 34 -13.46 -6.56 10.57
N ALA A 35 -12.33 -5.84 10.61
CA ALA A 35 -11.04 -6.42 10.96
C ALA A 35 -11.04 -6.91 12.41
N LYS A 36 -10.66 -8.19 12.62
CA LYS A 36 -10.54 -8.80 13.95
C LYS A 36 -9.10 -8.81 14.46
N ILE A 37 -8.13 -8.75 13.53
CA ILE A 37 -6.70 -8.75 13.86
C ILE A 37 -5.97 -7.70 13.02
N PHE A 38 -4.84 -7.20 13.54
CA PHE A 38 -3.94 -6.29 12.85
C PHE A 38 -2.55 -6.90 12.78
N MET A 39 -1.83 -6.65 11.69
CA MET A 39 -0.51 -7.25 11.46
C MET A 39 0.59 -6.65 12.35
N GLY A 40 0.50 -5.35 12.65
CA GLY A 40 1.54 -4.61 13.35
C GLY A 40 2.84 -4.48 12.54
N ASP A 41 3.81 -3.75 13.10
CA ASP A 41 5.08 -3.47 12.43
C ASP A 41 5.95 -4.72 12.26
N THR A 42 5.95 -5.60 13.27
CA THR A 42 6.71 -6.86 13.22
C THR A 42 6.26 -7.74 12.06
N GLY A 43 4.95 -7.87 11.85
CA GLY A 43 4.42 -8.68 10.74
C GLY A 43 4.72 -8.06 9.38
N SER A 44 4.57 -6.75 9.24
CA SER A 44 4.85 -6.05 7.97
C SER A 44 6.33 -6.09 7.59
N LEU A 45 7.24 -5.93 8.56
CA LEU A 45 8.68 -6.04 8.34
C LEU A 45 9.08 -7.48 7.96
N LEU A 46 8.52 -8.48 8.63
CA LEU A 46 8.76 -9.88 8.29
C LEU A 46 8.29 -10.20 6.87
N LEU A 47 7.09 -9.76 6.49
CA LEU A 47 6.58 -9.94 5.13
C LEU A 47 7.48 -9.25 4.10
N GLY A 48 7.95 -8.03 4.37
CA GLY A 48 8.87 -7.32 3.51
C GLY A 48 10.18 -8.08 3.31
N LEU A 49 10.77 -8.60 4.39
CA LEU A 49 12.00 -9.38 4.35
C LEU A 49 11.83 -10.68 3.54
N VAL A 50 10.78 -11.46 3.83
CA VAL A 50 10.54 -12.73 3.12
C VAL A 50 10.27 -12.48 1.64
N ASN A 51 9.47 -11.46 1.29
CA ASN A 51 9.25 -11.09 -0.12
C ASN A 51 10.55 -10.68 -0.82
N ALA A 52 11.41 -9.89 -0.17
CA ALA A 52 12.71 -9.52 -0.74
C ALA A 52 13.57 -10.76 -1.02
N VAL A 53 13.65 -11.69 -0.07
CA VAL A 53 14.38 -12.95 -0.25
C VAL A 53 13.80 -13.77 -1.40
N LEU A 54 12.46 -13.90 -1.48
CA LEU A 54 11.79 -14.63 -2.57
C LEU A 54 12.11 -14.03 -3.93
N VAL A 55 12.03 -12.70 -4.07
CA VAL A 55 12.31 -12.00 -5.32
C VAL A 55 13.78 -12.14 -5.74
N ILE A 56 14.73 -11.95 -4.82
CA ILE A 56 16.17 -12.12 -5.12
C ILE A 56 16.44 -13.56 -5.57
N ARG A 57 15.88 -14.55 -4.89
CA ARG A 57 16.03 -15.95 -5.25
C ARG A 57 15.40 -16.27 -6.60
N PHE A 58 14.19 -15.76 -6.84
CA PHE A 58 13.54 -15.90 -8.14
C PHE A 58 14.43 -15.36 -9.27
N ILE A 59 14.95 -14.13 -9.13
CA ILE A 59 15.83 -13.52 -10.12
C ILE A 59 17.05 -14.41 -10.38
N ASN A 60 17.72 -14.86 -9.33
CA ASN A 60 18.91 -15.69 -9.45
C ASN A 60 18.62 -17.04 -10.14
N THR A 61 17.49 -17.68 -9.82
CA THR A 61 17.13 -18.96 -10.41
C THR A 61 16.63 -18.81 -11.85
N ALA A 62 15.76 -17.86 -12.10
CA ALA A 62 15.12 -17.66 -13.39
C ALA A 62 16.05 -17.05 -14.46
N SER A 63 17.19 -16.48 -14.06
CA SER A 63 18.22 -15.97 -14.97
C SER A 63 19.20 -17.05 -15.45
N LEU A 64 19.20 -18.24 -14.84
CA LEU A 64 20.14 -19.30 -15.19
C LEU A 64 19.67 -20.05 -16.44
N PRO A 65 20.59 -20.31 -17.42
CA PRO A 65 20.28 -21.14 -18.58
C PRO A 65 19.91 -22.57 -18.18
N GLY A 66 18.89 -23.14 -18.81
CA GLY A 66 18.50 -24.54 -18.57
C GLY A 66 17.59 -24.77 -17.38
N THR A 67 17.12 -23.73 -16.72
CA THR A 67 16.07 -23.85 -15.68
C THR A 67 14.69 -24.03 -16.31
N VAL A 68 13.78 -24.72 -15.62
CA VAL A 68 12.41 -24.97 -16.07
C VAL A 68 11.64 -23.65 -16.30
N LEU A 69 11.97 -22.61 -15.54
CA LEU A 69 11.40 -21.27 -15.65
C LEU A 69 12.52 -20.27 -15.99
N GLN A 70 12.91 -20.24 -17.25
CA GLN A 70 13.89 -19.26 -17.74
C GLN A 70 13.17 -18.03 -18.28
N PHE A 71 13.48 -16.86 -17.70
CA PHE A 71 12.95 -15.57 -18.16
C PHE A 71 14.10 -14.65 -18.57
N SER A 72 14.01 -14.07 -19.78
CA SER A 72 15.03 -13.15 -20.31
C SER A 72 15.10 -11.84 -19.54
N ALA A 73 13.99 -11.44 -18.93
CA ALA A 73 13.90 -10.23 -18.09
C ALA A 73 13.51 -10.56 -16.63
N ALA A 74 14.07 -11.64 -16.05
CA ALA A 74 13.79 -12.07 -14.68
C ALA A 74 13.90 -10.94 -13.64
N PRO A 75 14.90 -10.02 -13.68
CA PRO A 75 14.97 -8.89 -12.77
C PRO A 75 13.77 -7.94 -12.90
N ALA A 76 13.26 -7.70 -14.11
CA ALA A 76 12.10 -6.84 -14.33
C ALA A 76 10.81 -7.48 -13.82
N ILE A 77 10.67 -8.81 -13.94
CA ILE A 77 9.54 -9.57 -13.40
C ILE A 77 9.57 -9.56 -11.88
N GLY A 78 10.73 -9.78 -11.27
CA GLY A 78 10.91 -9.67 -9.82
C GLY A 78 10.59 -8.26 -9.29
N PHE A 79 11.02 -7.23 -10.02
CA PHE A 79 10.68 -5.85 -9.70
C PHE A 79 9.17 -5.57 -9.84
N ALA A 80 8.53 -6.12 -10.88
CA ALA A 80 7.07 -5.98 -11.09
C ALA A 80 6.26 -6.56 -9.93
N ALA A 81 6.73 -7.65 -9.30
CA ALA A 81 6.07 -8.25 -8.13
C ALA A 81 6.03 -7.31 -6.91
N LEU A 82 7.03 -6.46 -6.75
CA LEU A 82 7.13 -5.47 -5.67
C LEU A 82 6.71 -4.06 -6.12
N PHE A 83 6.29 -3.90 -7.37
CA PHE A 83 6.11 -2.58 -7.99
C PHE A 83 5.05 -1.73 -7.29
N VAL A 84 3.91 -2.31 -6.91
CA VAL A 84 2.82 -1.56 -6.26
C VAL A 84 3.27 -0.89 -4.95
N PRO A 85 3.81 -1.61 -3.96
CA PRO A 85 4.27 -0.99 -2.72
C PRO A 85 5.47 -0.04 -2.92
N LEU A 86 6.39 -0.37 -3.83
CA LEU A 86 7.54 0.49 -4.14
C LEU A 86 7.10 1.80 -4.78
N MET A 87 6.19 1.73 -5.75
CA MET A 87 5.69 2.91 -6.44
C MET A 87 4.89 3.83 -5.51
N ASP A 88 4.07 3.26 -4.60
CA ASP A 88 3.34 4.06 -3.62
C ASP A 88 4.28 4.79 -2.65
N THR A 89 5.29 4.09 -2.13
CA THR A 89 6.32 4.67 -1.26
C THR A 89 7.12 5.74 -1.99
N LEU A 90 7.58 5.48 -3.21
CA LEU A 90 8.32 6.44 -4.03
C LEU A 90 7.50 7.70 -4.28
N ARG A 91 6.24 7.54 -4.68
CA ARG A 91 5.32 8.66 -4.93
C ARG A 91 5.16 9.54 -3.69
N VAL A 92 4.89 8.94 -2.53
CA VAL A 92 4.73 9.69 -1.27
C VAL A 92 6.02 10.41 -0.91
N THR A 93 7.16 9.75 -1.03
CA THR A 93 8.49 10.33 -0.77
C THR A 93 8.75 11.54 -1.69
N VAL A 94 8.53 11.39 -2.99
CA VAL A 94 8.71 12.49 -3.96
C VAL A 94 7.81 13.67 -3.63
N VAL A 95 6.54 13.44 -3.31
CA VAL A 95 5.60 14.52 -2.94
C VAL A 95 6.07 15.25 -1.68
N ARG A 96 6.56 14.53 -0.66
CA ARG A 96 7.08 15.14 0.58
C ARG A 96 8.29 16.02 0.32
N VAL A 97 9.28 15.49 -0.42
CA VAL A 97 10.48 16.26 -0.80
C VAL A 97 10.10 17.51 -1.58
N TYR A 98 9.14 17.41 -2.51
CA TYR A 98 8.66 18.58 -3.28
C TYR A 98 7.98 19.64 -2.41
N GLN A 99 7.39 19.22 -1.27
CA GLN A 99 6.76 20.11 -0.29
C GLN A 99 7.75 20.63 0.76
N GLY A 100 9.05 20.33 0.65
CA GLY A 100 10.07 20.67 1.64
C GLY A 100 9.93 19.94 2.98
N ARG A 101 9.22 18.79 2.99
CA ARG A 101 9.01 17.95 4.18
C ARG A 101 10.01 16.81 4.24
N SER A 102 10.24 16.28 5.43
CA SER A 102 11.08 15.10 5.60
C SER A 102 10.47 13.87 4.91
N PRO A 103 11.29 13.03 4.21
CA PRO A 103 10.82 11.77 3.64
C PRO A 103 10.23 10.80 4.69
N PHE A 104 10.64 10.93 5.94
CA PHE A 104 10.25 10.06 7.05
C PHE A 104 9.05 10.57 7.85
N ASP A 105 8.51 11.75 7.52
CA ASP A 105 7.33 12.26 8.20
C ASP A 105 6.13 11.32 8.02
N PRO A 106 5.26 11.14 9.03
CA PRO A 106 4.00 10.42 8.87
C PRO A 106 3.13 11.08 7.79
N ASP A 107 2.52 10.27 6.92
CA ASP A 107 1.65 10.79 5.86
C ASP A 107 0.43 9.89 5.64
N VAL A 108 -0.69 10.54 5.32
CA VAL A 108 -1.98 9.90 4.98
C VAL A 108 -2.27 9.93 3.46
N ASN A 109 -1.23 10.20 2.63
CA ASN A 109 -1.38 10.36 1.18
C ASN A 109 -1.07 9.10 0.37
N HIS A 110 -1.00 7.93 1.01
CA HIS A 110 -0.86 6.65 0.29
C HIS A 110 -2.06 6.39 -0.64
N ILE A 111 -1.84 5.61 -1.70
CA ILE A 111 -2.89 5.32 -2.71
C ILE A 111 -4.15 4.77 -2.07
N HIS A 112 -4.04 3.90 -1.07
CA HIS A 112 -5.19 3.35 -0.39
C HIS A 112 -6.05 4.42 0.32
N HIS A 113 -5.44 5.44 0.96
CA HIS A 113 -6.17 6.56 1.54
C HIS A 113 -6.86 7.43 0.48
N LEU A 114 -6.22 7.62 -0.67
CA LEU A 114 -6.84 8.32 -1.80
C LEU A 114 -8.09 7.60 -2.32
N LEU A 115 -8.02 6.27 -2.42
CA LEU A 115 -9.14 5.43 -2.86
C LEU A 115 -10.25 5.38 -1.81
N MET A 116 -9.91 5.35 -0.51
CA MET A 116 -10.90 5.44 0.58
C MET A 116 -11.66 6.76 0.56
N LYS A 117 -10.98 7.89 0.35
CA LYS A 117 -11.63 9.21 0.21
C LYS A 117 -12.63 9.27 -0.96
N ARG A 118 -12.56 8.32 -1.88
CA ARG A 118 -13.49 8.15 -3.01
C ARG A 118 -14.63 7.18 -2.77
N GLY A 119 -14.76 6.70 -1.55
CA GLY A 119 -15.86 5.84 -1.15
C GLY A 119 -15.66 4.35 -1.45
N LEU A 120 -14.45 3.94 -1.87
CA LEU A 120 -14.16 2.52 -2.01
C LEU A 120 -14.02 1.87 -0.64
N SER A 121 -14.57 0.67 -0.49
CA SER A 121 -14.39 -0.13 0.72
C SER A 121 -12.97 -0.72 0.79
N HIS A 122 -12.51 -1.07 1.99
CA HIS A 122 -11.19 -1.69 2.18
C HIS A 122 -11.00 -2.94 1.31
N MET A 123 -12.04 -3.79 1.17
CA MET A 123 -11.98 -5.00 0.33
C MET A 123 -11.84 -4.67 -1.16
N GLN A 124 -12.56 -3.64 -1.63
CA GLN A 124 -12.42 -3.19 -3.02
C GLN A 124 -11.03 -2.64 -3.31
N ILE A 125 -10.46 -1.88 -2.37
CA ILE A 125 -9.10 -1.34 -2.50
C ILE A 125 -8.07 -2.48 -2.53
N THR A 126 -8.16 -3.44 -1.61
CA THR A 126 -7.27 -4.60 -1.57
C THR A 126 -7.36 -5.41 -2.85
N GLY A 127 -8.57 -5.68 -3.34
CA GLY A 127 -8.79 -6.39 -4.60
C GLY A 127 -8.22 -5.64 -5.81
N LEU A 128 -8.42 -4.31 -5.87
CA LEU A 128 -7.91 -3.47 -6.94
C LEU A 128 -6.38 -3.43 -6.96
N LEU A 129 -5.74 -3.25 -5.80
CA LEU A 129 -4.27 -3.25 -5.70
C LEU A 129 -3.68 -4.62 -6.03
N GLY A 130 -4.35 -5.71 -5.63
CA GLY A 130 -4.00 -7.07 -6.00
C GLY A 130 -4.10 -7.30 -7.51
N LEU A 131 -5.16 -6.81 -8.14
CA LEU A 131 -5.34 -6.88 -9.59
C LEU A 131 -4.24 -6.11 -10.33
N PHE A 132 -3.87 -4.93 -9.84
CA PHE A 132 -2.74 -4.18 -10.41
C PHE A 132 -1.42 -4.94 -10.28
N ALA A 133 -1.15 -5.56 -9.12
CA ALA A 133 0.06 -6.35 -8.94
C ALA A 133 0.13 -7.53 -9.92
N ILE A 134 -0.97 -8.26 -10.11
CA ILE A 134 -1.06 -9.34 -11.10
C ILE A 134 -0.88 -8.78 -12.52
N GLY A 135 -1.50 -7.65 -12.84
CA GLY A 135 -1.38 -6.99 -14.14
C GLY A 135 0.06 -6.55 -14.46
N PHE A 136 0.79 -6.01 -13.50
CA PHE A 136 2.20 -5.64 -13.67
C PHE A 136 3.10 -6.85 -13.89
N ILE A 137 2.88 -7.94 -13.15
CA ILE A 137 3.62 -9.19 -13.35
C ILE A 137 3.32 -9.75 -14.75
N ALA A 138 2.06 -9.82 -15.14
CA ALA A 138 1.65 -10.28 -16.47
C ALA A 138 2.28 -9.41 -17.57
N PHE A 139 2.22 -8.10 -17.44
CA PHE A 139 2.87 -7.17 -18.38
C PHE A 139 4.37 -7.46 -18.51
N ALA A 140 5.07 -7.63 -17.37
CA ALA A 140 6.51 -7.90 -17.38
C ALA A 140 6.84 -9.24 -18.05
N ILE A 141 6.02 -10.28 -17.86
CA ILE A 141 6.18 -11.58 -18.50
C ILE A 141 5.94 -11.48 -20.01
N PHE A 142 4.89 -10.81 -20.46
CA PHE A 142 4.57 -10.68 -21.88
C PHE A 142 5.56 -9.76 -22.62
N ALA A 143 6.02 -8.69 -21.97
CA ALA A 143 6.93 -7.72 -22.56
C ALA A 143 8.42 -8.08 -22.44
N GLN A 144 8.79 -9.22 -21.84
CA GLN A 144 10.19 -9.60 -21.57
C GLN A 144 11.07 -9.65 -22.81
N SER A 145 10.48 -9.97 -23.98
CA SER A 145 11.20 -10.01 -25.27
C SER A 145 11.68 -8.64 -25.75
N MET A 146 11.06 -7.54 -25.26
CA MET A 146 11.44 -6.18 -25.61
C MET A 146 12.69 -5.69 -24.85
N GLY A 147 13.16 -6.46 -23.87
CA GLY A 147 14.32 -6.15 -23.04
C GLY A 147 13.96 -5.47 -21.72
N ILE A 148 14.86 -5.65 -20.76
CA ILE A 148 14.65 -5.24 -19.36
C ILE A 148 14.33 -3.75 -19.19
N ASN A 149 15.01 -2.88 -19.93
CA ASN A 149 14.83 -1.43 -19.85
C ASN A 149 13.45 -0.99 -20.31
N PHE A 150 12.93 -1.61 -21.39
CA PHE A 150 11.59 -1.37 -21.89
C PHE A 150 10.51 -1.81 -20.88
N VAL A 151 10.70 -2.97 -20.28
CA VAL A 151 9.76 -3.48 -19.28
C VAL A 151 9.70 -2.54 -18.07
N ILE A 152 10.88 -2.14 -17.54
CA ILE A 152 10.94 -1.22 -16.40
C ILE A 152 10.32 0.15 -16.76
N ALA A 153 10.66 0.72 -17.91
CA ALA A 153 10.08 1.99 -18.36
C ALA A 153 8.55 1.89 -18.50
N GLY A 154 8.04 0.79 -19.06
CA GLY A 154 6.62 0.52 -19.19
C GLY A 154 5.91 0.42 -17.84
N LEU A 155 6.51 -0.26 -16.87
CA LEU A 155 5.99 -0.35 -15.51
C LEU A 155 5.84 1.05 -14.88
N PHE A 156 6.88 1.89 -14.97
CA PHE A 156 6.82 3.25 -14.46
C PHE A 156 5.78 4.11 -15.19
N LEU A 157 5.68 3.99 -16.53
CA LEU A 157 4.70 4.74 -17.30
C LEU A 157 3.27 4.37 -16.90
N ILE A 158 2.97 3.08 -16.82
CA ILE A 158 1.64 2.59 -16.43
C ILE A 158 1.35 2.97 -14.97
N GLY A 159 2.30 2.75 -14.06
CA GLY A 159 2.12 3.05 -12.64
C GLY A 159 1.90 4.54 -12.36
N THR A 160 2.68 5.42 -13.00
CA THR A 160 2.48 6.88 -12.88
C THR A 160 1.17 7.31 -13.52
N GLY A 161 0.77 6.72 -14.66
CA GLY A 161 -0.50 6.95 -15.30
C GLY A 161 -1.69 6.60 -14.39
N ILE A 162 -1.65 5.43 -13.76
CA ILE A 162 -2.68 5.00 -12.79
C ILE A 162 -2.72 5.95 -11.59
N ALA A 163 -1.56 6.32 -11.04
CA ALA A 163 -1.49 7.23 -9.89
C ALA A 163 -2.04 8.63 -10.24
N ALA A 164 -1.71 9.15 -11.43
CA ALA A 164 -2.24 10.41 -11.94
C ALA A 164 -3.77 10.32 -12.17
N TYR A 165 -4.24 9.27 -12.79
CA TYR A 165 -5.68 9.02 -12.97
C TYR A 165 -6.40 8.97 -11.63
N CYS A 166 -5.85 8.22 -10.66
CA CYS A 166 -6.39 8.20 -9.31
C CYS A 166 -6.42 9.60 -8.66
N LYS A 167 -5.48 10.49 -8.93
CA LYS A 167 -5.47 11.85 -8.40
C LYS A 167 -6.48 12.78 -9.09
N LEU A 168 -6.69 12.61 -10.39
CA LEU A 168 -7.57 13.46 -11.22
C LEU A 168 -9.04 13.07 -11.13
N MET A 169 -9.37 11.85 -10.71
CA MET A 169 -10.75 11.41 -10.54
C MET A 169 -11.52 12.36 -9.61
N PRO A 170 -12.72 12.85 -9.99
CA PRO A 170 -13.51 13.72 -9.14
C PRO A 170 -13.88 13.01 -7.83
N GLN A 171 -13.78 13.73 -6.72
CA GLN A 171 -14.22 13.22 -5.42
C GLN A 171 -15.75 13.18 -5.42
N PRO A 172 -16.40 12.10 -4.96
CA PRO A 172 -17.83 12.12 -4.75
C PRO A 172 -18.15 13.23 -3.75
N LEU A 173 -19.12 14.08 -4.07
CA LEU A 173 -19.63 15.10 -3.18
C LEU A 173 -19.95 14.45 -1.84
N SER A 174 -19.27 14.90 -0.80
CA SER A 174 -19.46 14.37 0.55
C SER A 174 -20.93 14.55 0.93
N LYS A 175 -21.63 13.46 1.18
CA LYS A 175 -23.03 13.49 1.68
C LYS A 175 -23.15 14.22 3.01
N THR A 176 -22.04 14.52 3.67
CA THR A 176 -21.99 15.24 4.94
C THR A 176 -22.24 16.74 4.82
N ALA A 177 -21.99 17.34 3.64
CA ALA A 177 -22.29 18.75 3.41
C ALA A 177 -23.81 19.03 3.39
N HIS A 178 -24.62 18.06 3.01
CA HIS A 178 -26.07 18.23 2.93
C HIS A 178 -26.78 18.18 4.29
N ILE A 179 -26.13 17.66 5.34
CA ILE A 179 -26.75 17.55 6.68
C ILE A 179 -26.53 18.84 7.47
N ILE A 180 -25.47 19.58 7.21
CA ILE A 180 -25.19 20.85 7.92
C ILE A 180 -26.06 21.98 7.39
N ASP A 181 -26.45 21.96 6.12
CA ASP A 181 -27.30 22.98 5.52
C ASP A 181 -28.83 22.72 5.73
N ALA A 182 -29.21 21.53 6.16
CA ALA A 182 -30.62 21.15 6.34
C ALA A 182 -31.16 21.40 7.76
N SER A 183 -30.39 21.94 8.70
CA SER A 183 -30.89 22.25 10.04
C SER A 183 -30.67 23.72 10.38
N PRO A 184 -31.62 24.62 10.03
CA PRO A 184 -31.58 26.02 10.48
C PRO A 184 -31.81 26.17 12.00
N SER A 185 -32.23 25.11 12.70
CA SER A 185 -32.61 25.17 14.12
C SER A 185 -31.47 24.92 15.12
N ALA A 186 -30.26 24.58 14.67
CA ALA A 186 -29.14 24.31 15.56
C ALA A 186 -28.29 25.55 15.90
N ARG A 187 -28.66 26.76 15.44
CA ARG A 187 -27.90 27.99 15.68
C ARG A 187 -28.35 28.85 16.86
N VAL A 188 -29.25 28.38 17.70
CA VAL A 188 -29.86 29.28 18.72
C VAL A 188 -29.57 28.90 20.19
N ASN A 189 -28.82 27.87 20.50
CA ASN A 189 -28.69 27.45 21.90
C ASN A 189 -27.26 27.18 22.41
N GLU A 190 -26.26 27.98 22.02
CA GLU A 190 -25.00 28.01 22.78
C GLU A 190 -24.40 29.41 22.81
N PRO A 191 -24.77 30.23 23.80
CA PRO A 191 -23.76 30.95 24.55
C PRO A 191 -24.06 31.17 26.04
N THR A 192 -24.97 30.46 26.69
CA THR A 192 -25.38 30.82 28.02
C THR A 192 -24.70 30.02 29.16
N ILE A 193 -23.96 28.97 28.85
CA ILE A 193 -23.36 28.11 29.87
C ILE A 193 -21.93 28.54 30.28
N ILE A 194 -21.20 29.27 29.43
CA ILE A 194 -19.80 29.65 29.71
C ILE A 194 -19.68 30.83 30.68
N LEU A 195 -20.71 31.69 30.81
CA LEU A 195 -20.63 32.87 31.68
C LEU A 195 -21.04 32.61 33.14
N LYS A 196 -21.64 31.46 33.47
CA LYS A 196 -22.10 31.17 34.85
C LYS A 196 -21.01 30.63 35.77
N ASN A 197 -19.88 30.18 35.24
CA ASN A 197 -18.77 29.61 36.04
C ASN A 197 -17.64 30.60 36.36
N ILE A 198 -17.74 31.89 35.95
CA ILE A 198 -16.71 32.90 36.23
C ILE A 198 -17.13 33.80 37.44
N SER A 199 -18.41 33.74 37.86
CA SER A 199 -18.95 34.61 38.91
C SER A 199 -18.99 34.02 40.31
N SER A 200 -18.44 32.84 40.56
CA SER A 200 -18.38 32.23 41.89
C SER A 200 -16.95 31.97 42.33
N LYS A 201 -16.13 33.01 42.47
CA LYS A 201 -14.93 32.97 43.31
C LYS A 201 -15.32 33.49 44.70
N PRO A 202 -15.20 32.76 45.77
CA PRO A 202 -15.39 33.28 47.12
C PRO A 202 -14.20 34.20 47.46
N GLU A 203 -14.54 35.40 47.96
CA GLU A 203 -13.60 36.28 48.60
C GLU A 203 -13.01 35.59 49.82
N LEU A 204 -11.71 35.43 49.85
CA LEU A 204 -10.97 35.12 51.07
C LEU A 204 -10.76 36.43 51.82
N ASN A 205 -11.56 36.65 52.88
CA ASN A 205 -11.27 37.63 53.89
C ASN A 205 -10.36 37.00 54.97
N ASN A 206 -9.28 37.71 55.25
CA ASN A 206 -8.38 37.72 56.43
C ASN A 206 -7.53 36.49 56.69
#